data_b3abefd0aea46d710dc026bc2ea7d076
#
_entry.id   b3abefd0aea46d710dc026bc2ea7d076
#
_cell.length_a   1.000
_cell.length_b   1.000
_cell.length_c   1.000
_cell.angle_alpha   90.00
_cell.angle_beta   90.00
_cell.angle_gamma   90.00
#
_symmetry.space_group_name_H-M   'P 1'
#
loop_
_entity.id
_entity.type
_entity.pdbx_description
1 polymer ?
#
loop_
_entity_poly.entity_id
_entity_poly.type
_entity_poly.pdbx_seq_one_letter_code
_entity_poly.pdbx_strand_id
1 'polypeptide(L)'
;MFDELKRCLAHMESAFSRKATYGWFVVVFVGFLVRTDTWGVSSIVRALMLAPESYTCLLHFFHSTAWTVENVMAAWWEWLAAHDVAYRRSGRLVLVGDHTKTPKDGRKMPAVTTLHQDSETSAKPTFFRGHHWGCIGMLIQACDKFFATPLWATIQEGLDGITDTDEAKHPKTIRIVHMAQQAARAMGEQAYLVLDAYFAVGPVFQAAAEQREGELAPV
;
A
#
# COMPACT_ATOMS: atom_id res chain seq x y z
N MET A 1 1.05 -3.20 -23.73
CA MET A 1 0.30 -2.95 -22.49
C MET A 1 -0.36 -4.25 -21.94
N PHE A 2 -1.28 -4.90 -22.68
CA PHE A 2 -1.93 -6.12 -22.18
C PHE A 2 -0.98 -7.28 -21.95
N ASP A 3 0.07 -7.44 -22.72
CA ASP A 3 1.06 -8.51 -22.53
C ASP A 3 1.92 -8.28 -21.29
N GLU A 4 2.25 -7.02 -20.98
CA GLU A 4 2.93 -6.69 -19.72
C GLU A 4 2.04 -6.96 -18.51
N LEU A 5 0.77 -6.57 -18.59
CA LEU A 5 -0.19 -6.86 -17.53
C LEU A 5 -0.32 -8.37 -17.32
N LYS A 6 -0.41 -9.16 -18.40
CA LYS A 6 -0.45 -10.62 -18.29
C LYS A 6 0.82 -11.19 -17.65
N ARG A 7 2.00 -10.69 -18.01
CA ARG A 7 3.28 -11.12 -17.43
C ARG A 7 3.35 -10.76 -15.94
N CYS A 8 2.94 -9.56 -15.58
CA CYS A 8 2.87 -9.13 -14.19
C CYS A 8 1.93 -10.02 -13.37
N LEU A 9 0.72 -10.25 -13.85
CA LEU A 9 -0.24 -11.12 -13.17
C LEU A 9 0.29 -12.56 -13.07
N ALA A 10 0.91 -13.11 -14.12
CA ALA A 10 1.51 -14.44 -14.08
C ALA A 10 2.63 -14.54 -13.03
N HIS A 11 3.45 -13.49 -12.88
CA HIS A 11 4.46 -13.45 -11.83
C HIS A 11 3.84 -13.49 -10.43
N MET A 12 2.71 -12.84 -10.24
CA MET A 12 1.96 -12.84 -8.97
C MET A 12 1.43 -14.23 -8.56
N GLU A 13 1.34 -15.21 -9.49
CA GLU A 13 0.82 -16.57 -9.18
C GLU A 13 1.61 -17.23 -8.05
N SER A 14 2.92 -16.97 -7.96
CA SER A 14 3.81 -17.51 -6.92
C SER A 14 3.41 -17.14 -5.48
N ALA A 15 2.68 -16.03 -5.29
CA ALA A 15 2.18 -15.58 -4.00
C ALA A 15 0.99 -16.43 -3.47
N PHE A 16 0.47 -17.36 -4.26
CA PHE A 16 -0.74 -18.13 -3.97
C PHE A 16 -0.46 -19.62 -3.92
N SER A 17 -0.83 -20.27 -2.81
CA SER A 17 -0.68 -21.73 -2.69
C SER A 17 -1.74 -22.53 -3.47
N ARG A 18 -2.77 -21.85 -4.01
CA ARG A 18 -3.88 -22.49 -4.75
C ARG A 18 -4.23 -21.71 -6.02
N LYS A 19 -4.22 -22.36 -7.17
CA LYS A 19 -4.60 -21.76 -8.47
C LYS A 19 -6.00 -21.13 -8.47
N ALA A 20 -6.96 -21.74 -7.80
CA ALA A 20 -8.32 -21.18 -7.71
C ALA A 20 -8.32 -19.83 -6.99
N THR A 21 -7.53 -19.68 -5.91
CA THR A 21 -7.40 -18.41 -5.19
C THR A 21 -6.68 -17.37 -6.04
N TYR A 22 -5.62 -17.76 -6.75
CA TYR A 22 -4.98 -16.89 -7.73
C TYR A 22 -5.96 -16.43 -8.83
N GLY A 23 -6.80 -17.32 -9.34
CA GLY A 23 -7.85 -16.96 -10.32
C GLY A 23 -8.77 -15.86 -9.78
N TRP A 24 -9.20 -15.97 -8.52
CA TRP A 24 -9.99 -14.91 -7.87
C TRP A 24 -9.20 -13.60 -7.64
N PHE A 25 -7.91 -13.69 -7.36
CA PHE A 25 -7.05 -12.50 -7.32
C PHE A 25 -7.07 -11.75 -8.65
N VAL A 26 -6.94 -12.45 -9.78
CA VAL A 26 -7.02 -11.85 -11.11
C VAL A 26 -8.39 -11.18 -11.34
N VAL A 27 -9.49 -11.85 -10.94
CA VAL A 27 -10.84 -11.28 -11.01
C VAL A 27 -10.94 -9.99 -10.17
N VAL A 28 -10.45 -10.00 -8.94
CA VAL A 28 -10.42 -8.81 -8.06
C VAL A 28 -9.61 -7.69 -8.70
N PHE A 29 -8.42 -8.00 -9.22
CA PHE A 29 -7.54 -7.02 -9.86
C PHE A 29 -8.22 -6.37 -11.07
N VAL A 30 -8.77 -7.18 -11.98
CA VAL A 30 -9.51 -6.67 -13.15
C VAL A 30 -10.74 -5.87 -12.71
N GLY A 31 -11.45 -6.34 -11.70
CA GLY A 31 -12.59 -5.62 -11.12
C GLY A 31 -12.20 -4.23 -10.60
N PHE A 32 -11.03 -4.09 -9.96
CA PHE A 32 -10.52 -2.79 -9.55
C PHE A 32 -10.18 -1.87 -10.73
N LEU A 33 -9.73 -2.41 -11.84
CA LEU A 33 -9.40 -1.61 -13.04
C LEU A 33 -10.65 -1.09 -13.77
N VAL A 34 -11.77 -1.83 -13.76
CA VAL A 34 -12.94 -1.49 -14.58
C VAL A 34 -14.10 -0.88 -13.79
N ARG A 35 -14.14 -1.04 -12.46
CA ARG A 35 -15.22 -0.46 -11.65
C ARG A 35 -15.16 1.06 -11.63
N THR A 36 -16.32 1.68 -11.63
CA THR A 36 -16.49 3.15 -11.57
C THR A 36 -16.90 3.65 -10.18
N ASP A 37 -17.23 2.73 -9.28
CA ASP A 37 -17.56 3.02 -7.88
C ASP A 37 -16.46 2.53 -6.92
N THR A 38 -16.51 2.96 -5.66
CA THR A 38 -15.49 2.63 -4.65
C THR A 38 -15.97 1.62 -3.61
N TRP A 39 -17.13 0.97 -3.80
CA TRP A 39 -17.86 0.28 -2.75
C TRP A 39 -17.78 -1.25 -2.82
N GLY A 40 -16.85 -1.82 -2.03
CA GLY A 40 -16.92 -3.21 -1.60
C GLY A 40 -16.85 -4.27 -2.71
N VAL A 41 -17.06 -5.52 -2.31
CA VAL A 41 -17.01 -6.70 -3.18
C VAL A 41 -18.13 -6.69 -4.22
N SER A 42 -19.31 -6.19 -3.86
CA SER A 42 -20.46 -6.13 -4.77
C SER A 42 -20.21 -5.23 -6.00
N SER A 43 -19.32 -4.24 -5.90
CA SER A 43 -18.97 -3.41 -7.05
C SER A 43 -18.18 -4.20 -8.10
N ILE A 44 -17.32 -5.13 -7.67
CA ILE A 44 -16.58 -6.02 -8.57
C ILE A 44 -17.55 -6.95 -9.32
N VAL A 45 -18.52 -7.55 -8.59
CA VAL A 45 -19.52 -8.43 -9.19
C VAL A 45 -20.31 -7.68 -10.27
N ARG A 46 -20.75 -6.44 -9.98
CA ARG A 46 -21.49 -5.62 -10.97
C ARG A 46 -20.62 -5.19 -12.15
N ALA A 47 -19.42 -4.67 -11.86
CA ALA A 47 -18.55 -4.15 -12.92
C ALA A 47 -18.12 -5.21 -13.93
N LEU A 48 -17.94 -6.45 -13.46
CA LEU A 48 -17.57 -7.58 -14.31
C LEU A 48 -18.76 -8.42 -14.77
N MET A 49 -20.00 -8.02 -14.44
CA MET A 49 -21.24 -8.74 -14.77
C MET A 49 -21.16 -10.23 -14.38
N LEU A 50 -20.58 -10.51 -13.21
CA LEU A 50 -20.45 -11.88 -12.71
C LEU A 50 -21.80 -12.38 -12.18
N ALA A 51 -21.96 -13.71 -12.19
CA ALA A 51 -23.11 -14.34 -11.55
C ALA A 51 -23.17 -13.98 -10.05
N PRO A 52 -24.38 -13.80 -9.45
CA PRO A 52 -24.55 -13.38 -8.06
C PRO A 52 -23.80 -14.24 -7.04
N GLU A 53 -23.65 -15.54 -7.31
CA GLU A 53 -22.95 -16.51 -6.49
C GLU A 53 -21.45 -16.18 -6.34
N SER A 54 -20.90 -15.45 -7.32
CA SER A 54 -19.50 -14.97 -7.30
C SER A 54 -19.21 -14.04 -6.12
N TYR A 55 -20.24 -13.40 -5.56
CA TYR A 55 -20.10 -12.60 -4.34
C TYR A 55 -19.55 -13.42 -3.18
N THR A 56 -20.12 -14.60 -2.95
CA THR A 56 -19.66 -15.52 -1.90
C THR A 56 -18.24 -16.00 -2.16
N CYS A 57 -17.92 -16.33 -3.41
CA CYS A 57 -16.56 -16.74 -3.80
C CYS A 57 -15.53 -15.63 -3.55
N LEU A 58 -15.87 -14.38 -3.86
CA LEU A 58 -15.02 -13.23 -3.58
C LEU A 58 -14.84 -12.99 -2.07
N LEU A 59 -15.88 -13.17 -1.25
CA LEU A 59 -15.72 -13.12 0.21
C LEU A 59 -14.78 -14.22 0.70
N HIS A 60 -14.92 -15.46 0.20
CA HIS A 60 -13.99 -16.55 0.52
C HIS A 60 -12.56 -16.24 0.09
N PHE A 61 -12.35 -15.58 -1.04
CA PHE A 61 -11.02 -15.13 -1.46
C PHE A 61 -10.37 -14.24 -0.39
N PHE A 62 -11.08 -13.21 0.10
CA PHE A 62 -10.55 -12.29 1.12
C PHE A 62 -10.32 -12.95 2.49
N HIS A 63 -10.97 -14.06 2.79
CA HIS A 63 -10.77 -14.83 4.03
C HIS A 63 -9.85 -16.05 3.84
N SER A 64 -9.31 -16.25 2.65
CA SER A 64 -8.48 -17.40 2.33
C SER A 64 -7.09 -17.29 2.98
N THR A 65 -6.62 -18.39 3.54
CA THR A 65 -5.23 -18.55 4.02
C THR A 65 -4.27 -18.99 2.91
N ALA A 66 -4.73 -19.09 1.67
CA ALA A 66 -3.90 -19.50 0.53
C ALA A 66 -3.02 -18.36 -0.01
N TRP A 67 -3.08 -17.18 0.56
CA TRP A 67 -2.26 -16.02 0.26
C TRP A 67 -2.14 -15.10 1.48
N THR A 68 -1.12 -14.26 1.49
CA THR A 68 -0.95 -13.18 2.46
C THR A 68 -0.59 -11.89 1.72
N VAL A 69 -0.82 -10.75 2.36
CA VAL A 69 -0.44 -9.45 1.79
C VAL A 69 1.07 -9.39 1.58
N GLU A 70 1.84 -9.94 2.52
CA GLU A 70 3.31 -9.97 2.47
C GLU A 70 3.83 -10.74 1.25
N ASN A 71 3.23 -11.91 0.94
CA ASN A 71 3.61 -12.71 -0.23
C ASN A 71 3.29 -11.99 -1.54
N VAL A 72 2.12 -11.35 -1.63
CA VAL A 72 1.74 -10.55 -2.80
C VAL A 72 2.67 -9.34 -2.97
N MET A 73 3.02 -8.68 -1.87
CA MET A 73 3.95 -7.56 -1.88
C MET A 73 5.37 -7.99 -2.29
N ALA A 74 5.86 -9.11 -1.76
CA ALA A 74 7.17 -9.65 -2.13
C ALA A 74 7.23 -9.91 -3.65
N ALA A 75 6.23 -10.60 -4.21
CA ALA A 75 6.14 -10.83 -5.65
C ALA A 75 6.06 -9.53 -6.45
N TRP A 76 5.34 -8.51 -5.95
CA TRP A 76 5.28 -7.19 -6.57
C TRP A 76 6.64 -6.49 -6.58
N TRP A 77 7.38 -6.53 -5.47
CA TRP A 77 8.70 -5.93 -5.39
C TRP A 77 9.73 -6.64 -6.26
N GLU A 78 9.69 -7.98 -6.32
CA GLU A 78 10.51 -8.77 -7.26
C GLU A 78 10.23 -8.39 -8.71
N TRP A 79 8.95 -8.22 -9.07
CA TRP A 79 8.56 -7.75 -10.39
C TRP A 79 9.14 -6.37 -10.72
N LEU A 80 9.02 -5.42 -9.81
CA LEU A 80 9.56 -4.06 -10.00
C LEU A 80 11.08 -4.06 -10.13
N ALA A 81 11.77 -4.81 -9.27
CA ALA A 81 13.23 -4.92 -9.31
C ALA A 81 13.72 -5.54 -10.63
N ALA A 82 13.04 -6.57 -11.14
CA ALA A 82 13.39 -7.22 -12.40
C ALA A 82 13.23 -6.33 -13.64
N HIS A 83 12.39 -5.28 -13.57
CA HIS A 83 12.11 -4.38 -14.71
C HIS A 83 12.89 -3.08 -14.70
N ASP A 84 13.68 -2.83 -13.64
CA ASP A 84 14.53 -1.63 -13.46
C ASP A 84 13.83 -0.30 -13.82
N VAL A 85 12.58 -0.16 -13.39
CA VAL A 85 11.74 1.02 -13.67
C VAL A 85 11.97 2.17 -12.69
N ALA A 86 12.71 1.93 -11.62
CA ALA A 86 12.93 2.88 -10.54
C ALA A 86 13.73 4.10 -10.98
N TYR A 87 13.26 5.28 -10.63
CA TYR A 87 14.07 6.49 -10.73
C TYR A 87 15.13 6.50 -9.61
N ARG A 88 16.38 6.76 -10.01
CA ARG A 88 17.49 6.90 -9.07
C ARG A 88 18.13 8.27 -9.15
N ARG A 89 18.37 8.87 -8.00
CA ARG A 89 19.16 10.09 -7.88
C ARG A 89 20.50 9.74 -7.22
N SER A 90 21.60 10.08 -7.87
CA SER A 90 22.96 9.76 -7.37
C SER A 90 23.12 8.27 -7.02
N GLY A 91 22.56 7.37 -7.83
CA GLY A 91 22.63 5.91 -7.64
C GLY A 91 21.75 5.35 -6.54
N ARG A 92 20.84 6.13 -5.96
CA ARG A 92 19.91 5.70 -4.89
C ARG A 92 18.47 5.78 -5.36
N LEU A 93 17.65 4.84 -4.90
CA LEU A 93 16.19 4.89 -5.10
C LEU A 93 15.61 6.19 -4.52
N VAL A 94 14.52 6.64 -5.09
CA VAL A 94 13.73 7.72 -4.49
C VAL A 94 12.38 7.15 -4.07
N LEU A 95 12.17 7.08 -2.76
CA LEU A 95 10.91 6.68 -2.14
C LEU A 95 10.14 7.93 -1.75
N VAL A 96 8.83 7.88 -1.89
CA VAL A 96 7.91 8.93 -1.46
C VAL A 96 6.97 8.35 -0.41
N GLY A 97 6.74 9.09 0.67
CA GLY A 97 5.87 8.64 1.76
C GLY A 97 4.80 9.68 2.07
N ASP A 98 3.59 9.22 2.35
CA ASP A 98 2.49 10.08 2.75
C ASP A 98 1.45 9.33 3.57
N HIS A 99 0.61 10.09 4.25
CA HIS A 99 -0.58 9.58 4.94
C HIS A 99 -1.84 9.92 4.15
N THR A 100 -2.79 8.98 4.13
CA THR A 100 -4.11 9.23 3.56
C THR A 100 -5.21 8.71 4.47
N LYS A 101 -6.37 9.37 4.43
CA LYS A 101 -7.52 9.04 5.26
C LYS A 101 -8.69 8.61 4.37
N THR A 102 -9.24 7.43 4.64
CA THR A 102 -10.35 6.86 3.86
C THR A 102 -11.59 6.72 4.73
N PRO A 103 -12.70 7.44 4.44
CA PRO A 103 -13.96 7.28 5.18
C PRO A 103 -14.47 5.85 5.16
N LYS A 104 -15.00 5.38 6.29
CA LYS A 104 -15.61 4.06 6.49
C LYS A 104 -16.78 4.14 7.45
N ASP A 105 -17.94 3.61 7.04
CA ASP A 105 -19.16 3.63 7.84
C ASP A 105 -19.40 2.35 8.66
N GLY A 106 -18.54 1.35 8.51
CA GLY A 106 -18.67 0.05 9.17
C GLY A 106 -18.51 0.15 10.68
N ARG A 107 -19.57 -0.13 11.45
CA ARG A 107 -19.55 -0.09 12.93
C ARG A 107 -18.64 -1.14 13.57
N LYS A 108 -18.46 -2.29 12.90
CA LYS A 108 -17.67 -3.44 13.39
C LYS A 108 -16.40 -3.67 12.56
N MET A 109 -16.01 -2.70 11.74
CA MET A 109 -14.80 -2.83 10.93
C MET A 109 -13.58 -2.56 11.80
N PRO A 110 -12.59 -3.46 11.83
CA PRO A 110 -11.37 -3.26 12.61
C PRO A 110 -10.66 -1.98 12.20
N ALA A 111 -9.94 -1.37 13.14
CA ALA A 111 -9.13 -0.15 12.96
C ALA A 111 -9.88 1.08 12.43
N VAL A 112 -11.21 1.10 12.44
CA VAL A 112 -11.99 2.32 12.15
C VAL A 112 -12.01 3.20 13.37
N THR A 113 -11.44 4.40 13.25
CA THR A 113 -11.39 5.41 14.31
C THR A 113 -12.00 6.74 13.85
N THR A 114 -12.13 7.70 14.76
CA THR A 114 -12.53 9.07 14.43
C THR A 114 -11.30 9.85 14.01
N LEU A 115 -11.32 10.35 12.79
CA LEU A 115 -10.23 11.08 12.18
C LEU A 115 -10.59 12.54 11.99
N HIS A 116 -9.63 13.45 12.21
CA HIS A 116 -9.76 14.85 11.90
C HIS A 116 -9.47 15.08 10.41
N GLN A 117 -10.27 15.93 9.76
CA GLN A 117 -10.02 16.37 8.39
C GLN A 117 -9.04 17.54 8.42
N ASP A 118 -7.83 17.33 7.90
CA ASP A 118 -6.78 18.37 7.95
C ASP A 118 -6.92 19.39 6.80
N SER A 119 -7.64 19.08 5.74
CA SER A 119 -7.86 20.01 4.63
C SER A 119 -9.02 20.95 4.92
N GLU A 120 -8.79 22.26 4.76
CA GLU A 120 -9.78 23.32 4.89
C GLU A 120 -10.81 23.30 3.73
N THR A 121 -11.59 22.22 3.61
CA THR A 121 -12.69 22.16 2.65
C THR A 121 -14.01 22.18 3.38
N SER A 122 -14.82 23.22 3.12
CA SER A 122 -16.17 23.34 3.67
C SER A 122 -17.14 22.21 3.23
N ALA A 123 -16.74 21.41 2.24
CA ALA A 123 -17.55 20.31 1.70
C ALA A 123 -17.49 19.01 2.51
N LYS A 124 -16.59 18.91 3.50
CA LYS A 124 -16.41 17.69 4.31
C LYS A 124 -16.51 18.02 5.80
N PRO A 125 -17.07 17.11 6.62
CA PRO A 125 -17.12 17.32 8.06
C PRO A 125 -15.71 17.37 8.66
N THR A 126 -15.50 18.20 9.69
CA THR A 126 -14.23 18.35 10.41
C THR A 126 -13.74 17.02 10.99
N PHE A 127 -14.66 16.15 11.41
CA PHE A 127 -14.38 14.81 11.89
C PHE A 127 -15.21 13.78 11.13
N PHE A 128 -14.60 12.63 10.82
CA PHE A 128 -15.28 11.51 10.21
C PHE A 128 -14.70 10.19 10.71
N ARG A 129 -15.46 9.11 10.56
CA ARG A 129 -14.96 7.77 10.86
C ARG A 129 -14.26 7.19 9.64
N GLY A 130 -13.12 6.53 9.86
CA GLY A 130 -12.37 5.96 8.75
C GLY A 130 -11.09 5.26 9.15
N HIS A 131 -10.34 4.85 8.13
CA HIS A 131 -8.98 4.34 8.26
C HIS A 131 -7.96 5.44 7.95
N HIS A 132 -6.91 5.49 8.74
CA HIS A 132 -5.72 6.28 8.47
C HIS A 132 -4.62 5.36 7.93
N TRP A 133 -4.17 5.60 6.72
CA TRP A 133 -3.15 4.81 6.04
C TRP A 133 -1.84 5.57 5.96
N GLY A 134 -0.71 4.87 6.18
CA GLY A 134 0.59 5.29 5.74
C GLY A 134 0.92 4.56 4.44
N CYS A 135 1.43 5.28 3.45
CA CYS A 135 1.73 4.76 2.13
C CYS A 135 3.17 5.07 1.75
N ILE A 136 3.88 4.10 1.19
CA ILE A 136 5.19 4.27 0.58
C ILE A 136 5.07 3.93 -0.89
N GLY A 137 5.56 4.82 -1.73
CA GLY A 137 5.71 4.61 -3.16
C GLY A 137 7.17 4.75 -3.59
N MET A 138 7.51 4.10 -4.69
CA MET A 138 8.78 4.29 -5.40
C MET A 138 8.57 5.25 -6.56
N LEU A 139 9.45 6.24 -6.68
CA LEU A 139 9.42 7.13 -7.83
C LEU A 139 9.93 6.40 -9.07
N ILE A 140 9.13 6.44 -10.12
CA ILE A 140 9.50 5.94 -11.45
C ILE A 140 9.47 7.07 -12.46
N GLN A 141 10.28 6.97 -13.50
CA GLN A 141 10.27 7.93 -14.61
C GLN A 141 9.86 7.24 -15.91
N ALA A 142 8.83 7.77 -16.54
CA ALA A 142 8.35 7.31 -17.83
C ALA A 142 7.87 8.50 -18.67
N CYS A 143 8.23 8.55 -19.97
CA CYS A 143 7.81 9.61 -20.91
C CYS A 143 8.07 11.03 -20.36
N ASP A 144 9.25 11.26 -19.80
CA ASP A 144 9.68 12.54 -19.18
C ASP A 144 8.80 13.02 -18.02
N LYS A 145 8.04 12.12 -17.41
CA LYS A 145 7.21 12.38 -16.25
C LYS A 145 7.58 11.45 -15.10
N PHE A 146 7.31 11.92 -13.89
CA PHE A 146 7.48 11.14 -12.69
C PHE A 146 6.13 10.61 -12.21
N PHE A 147 6.14 9.36 -11.75
CA PHE A 147 5.00 8.68 -11.13
C PHE A 147 5.44 8.01 -9.85
N ALA A 148 4.57 7.97 -8.86
CA ALA A 148 4.77 7.16 -7.67
C ALA A 148 4.10 5.79 -7.88
N THR A 149 4.90 4.73 -7.90
CA THR A 149 4.41 3.35 -7.91
C THR A 149 4.25 2.88 -6.48
N PRO A 150 3.05 2.42 -6.05
CA PRO A 150 2.85 1.99 -4.67
C PRO A 150 3.70 0.76 -4.36
N LEU A 151 4.41 0.82 -3.23
CA LEU A 151 5.17 -0.30 -2.69
C LEU A 151 4.45 -0.92 -1.50
N TRP A 152 3.97 -0.10 -0.58
CA TRP A 152 3.40 -0.56 0.66
C TRP A 152 2.38 0.43 1.21
N ALA A 153 1.33 -0.11 1.84
CA ALA A 153 0.37 0.67 2.60
C ALA A 153 -0.07 -0.11 3.85
N THR A 154 -0.08 0.56 5.01
CA THR A 154 -0.58 -0.03 6.26
C THR A 154 -1.47 0.95 7.02
N ILE A 155 -2.36 0.40 7.84
CA ILE A 155 -3.20 1.21 8.75
C ILE A 155 -2.30 1.77 9.86
N GLN A 156 -2.47 3.05 10.17
CA GLN A 156 -1.64 3.80 11.13
C GLN A 156 -2.33 4.08 12.45
N GLU A 157 -3.64 4.04 12.54
CA GLU A 157 -4.41 4.34 13.76
C GLU A 157 -5.51 3.30 13.98
N GLY A 158 -5.99 3.20 15.22
CA GLY A 158 -7.06 2.27 15.58
C GLY A 158 -6.61 0.80 15.68
N LEU A 159 -5.32 0.56 15.92
CA LEU A 159 -4.73 -0.78 16.00
C LEU A 159 -4.79 -1.37 17.41
N ASP A 160 -5.22 -0.61 18.41
CA ASP A 160 -5.31 -1.03 19.80
C ASP A 160 -6.20 -2.27 19.93
N GLY A 161 -5.66 -3.34 20.51
CA GLY A 161 -6.34 -4.63 20.67
C GLY A 161 -6.47 -5.45 19.36
N ILE A 162 -5.91 -4.99 18.22
CA ILE A 162 -5.87 -5.72 16.95
C ILE A 162 -4.47 -6.32 16.74
N THR A 163 -3.45 -5.53 16.98
CA THR A 163 -2.06 -5.95 16.91
C THR A 163 -1.28 -5.39 18.09
N ASP A 164 -0.45 -6.20 18.71
CA ASP A 164 0.47 -5.83 19.77
C ASP A 164 1.92 -5.94 19.29
N THR A 165 2.20 -5.39 18.13
CA THR A 165 3.56 -5.31 17.61
C THR A 165 4.25 -4.07 18.16
N ASP A 166 5.57 -4.13 18.38
CA ASP A 166 6.36 -2.96 18.78
C ASP A 166 6.23 -1.82 17.78
N GLU A 167 6.07 -2.15 16.50
CA GLU A 167 5.83 -1.17 15.44
C GLU A 167 4.54 -0.36 15.67
N ALA A 168 3.47 -0.97 16.16
CA ALA A 168 2.22 -0.28 16.45
C ALA A 168 2.35 0.74 17.59
N LYS A 169 3.35 0.62 18.44
CA LYS A 169 3.63 1.53 19.57
C LYS A 169 4.37 2.81 19.13
N HIS A 170 5.03 2.80 17.99
CA HIS A 170 5.70 3.99 17.46
C HIS A 170 4.71 5.03 16.94
N PRO A 171 5.04 6.34 17.09
CA PRO A 171 4.29 7.40 16.42
C PRO A 171 4.16 7.16 14.91
N LYS A 172 3.01 7.49 14.33
CA LYS A 172 2.75 7.29 12.90
C LYS A 172 3.78 7.96 11.97
N THR A 173 4.38 9.07 12.41
CA THR A 173 5.45 9.76 11.67
C THR A 173 6.76 8.96 11.65
N ILE A 174 7.04 8.16 12.67
CA ILE A 174 8.19 7.26 12.71
C ILE A 174 7.89 5.99 11.91
N ARG A 175 6.68 5.46 12.00
CA ARG A 175 6.29 4.24 11.25
C ARG A 175 6.43 4.40 9.74
N ILE A 176 6.20 5.60 9.19
CA ILE A 176 6.41 5.85 7.75
C ILE A 176 7.90 5.70 7.37
N VAL A 177 8.81 6.09 8.26
CA VAL A 177 10.26 5.90 8.06
C VAL A 177 10.60 4.40 8.08
N HIS A 178 10.10 3.65 9.06
CA HIS A 178 10.33 2.19 9.15
C HIS A 178 9.77 1.45 7.93
N MET A 179 8.61 1.85 7.41
CA MET A 179 8.06 1.31 6.17
C MET A 179 8.98 1.55 4.97
N ALA A 180 9.52 2.78 4.85
CA ALA A 180 10.47 3.10 3.77
C ALA A 180 11.76 2.30 3.88
N GLN A 181 12.25 2.08 5.09
CA GLN A 181 13.43 1.29 5.37
C GLN A 181 13.23 -0.19 4.99
N GLN A 182 12.08 -0.76 5.35
CA GLN A 182 11.73 -2.13 4.93
C GLN A 182 11.63 -2.25 3.42
N ALA A 183 11.05 -1.25 2.74
CA ALA A 183 10.99 -1.23 1.27
C ALA A 183 12.39 -1.15 0.65
N ALA A 184 13.27 -0.29 1.14
CA ALA A 184 14.65 -0.17 0.67
C ALA A 184 15.43 -1.49 0.86
N ARG A 185 15.30 -2.15 2.03
CA ARG A 185 15.90 -3.47 2.29
C ARG A 185 15.39 -4.53 1.32
N ALA A 186 14.08 -4.59 1.12
CA ALA A 186 13.48 -5.57 0.23
C ALA A 186 13.90 -5.38 -1.23
N MET A 187 14.16 -4.13 -1.63
CA MET A 187 14.71 -3.80 -2.96
C MET A 187 16.24 -4.01 -3.04
N GLY A 188 16.91 -4.20 -1.91
CA GLY A 188 18.38 -4.38 -1.84
C GLY A 188 19.17 -3.12 -2.20
N GLU A 189 18.57 -1.94 -2.11
CA GLU A 189 19.18 -0.67 -2.53
C GLU A 189 19.05 0.41 -1.45
N GLN A 190 20.02 1.33 -1.44
CA GLN A 190 19.90 2.57 -0.67
C GLN A 190 18.85 3.49 -1.28
N ALA A 191 18.15 4.25 -0.44
CA ALA A 191 17.10 5.15 -0.89
C ALA A 191 17.20 6.54 -0.24
N TYR A 192 16.68 7.53 -0.96
CA TYR A 192 16.21 8.79 -0.39
C TYR A 192 14.73 8.65 -0.06
N LEU A 193 14.31 9.14 1.11
CA LEU A 193 12.90 9.22 1.48
C LEU A 193 12.44 10.68 1.40
N VAL A 194 11.48 10.93 0.55
CA VAL A 194 10.84 12.25 0.38
C VAL A 194 9.49 12.22 1.09
N LEU A 195 9.34 13.15 2.02
CA LEU A 195 8.13 13.33 2.82
C LEU A 195 7.69 14.81 2.73
N ASP A 196 6.43 15.09 3.04
CA ASP A 196 5.95 16.47 3.13
C ASP A 196 6.40 17.15 4.45
N ALA A 197 6.10 18.46 4.59
CA ALA A 197 6.49 19.25 5.74
C ALA A 197 5.88 18.77 7.06
N TYR A 198 4.77 18.03 7.04
CA TYR A 198 4.17 17.45 8.24
C TYR A 198 5.13 16.49 8.97
N PHE A 199 6.00 15.82 8.24
CA PHE A 199 6.99 14.89 8.79
C PHE A 199 8.32 15.56 9.19
N ALA A 200 8.48 16.87 8.99
CA ALA A 200 9.70 17.59 9.33
C ALA A 200 9.83 17.85 10.84
N VAL A 201 9.88 16.78 11.63
CA VAL A 201 9.98 16.79 13.09
C VAL A 201 11.21 16.01 13.56
N GLY A 202 11.82 16.44 14.68
CA GLY A 202 13.05 15.86 15.21
C GLY A 202 13.08 14.33 15.29
N PRO A 203 12.05 13.67 15.84
CA PRO A 203 11.99 12.21 15.91
C PRO A 203 12.07 11.48 14.56
N VAL A 204 11.55 12.08 13.48
CA VAL A 204 11.62 11.51 12.12
C VAL A 204 13.06 11.54 11.61
N PHE A 205 13.76 12.65 11.81
CA PHE A 205 15.19 12.75 11.45
C PHE A 205 16.06 11.79 12.28
N GLN A 206 15.77 11.63 13.57
CA GLN A 206 16.45 10.65 14.41
C GLN A 206 16.22 9.22 13.90
N ALA A 207 14.97 8.83 13.69
CA ALA A 207 14.63 7.51 13.16
C ALA A 207 15.25 7.23 11.78
N ALA A 208 15.40 8.26 10.95
CA ALA A 208 16.11 8.12 9.66
C ALA A 208 17.64 8.02 9.83
N ALA A 209 18.21 8.62 10.88
CA ALA A 209 19.65 8.63 11.14
C ALA A 209 20.14 7.44 11.97
N GLU A 210 19.32 6.89 12.85
CA GLU A 210 19.64 5.76 13.75
C GLU A 210 19.90 4.44 13.02
N GLN A 211 19.79 4.47 11.70
CA GLN A 211 19.94 3.27 10.91
C GLN A 211 21.37 2.97 10.53
N ARG A 212 21.62 1.66 10.58
CA ARG A 212 22.88 1.06 10.14
C ARG A 212 23.23 1.56 8.75
N GLU A 213 24.49 1.92 8.59
CA GLU A 213 25.10 2.35 7.33
C GLU A 213 24.52 1.58 6.14
N GLY A 214 23.73 2.24 5.32
CA GLY A 214 23.37 1.75 3.99
C GLY A 214 21.94 1.82 3.53
N GLU A 215 20.93 2.11 4.36
CA GLU A 215 19.52 1.93 3.92
C GLU A 215 18.81 3.23 3.49
N LEU A 216 18.86 4.28 4.29
CA LEU A 216 18.30 5.58 3.92
C LEU A 216 19.37 6.66 4.03
N ALA A 217 19.36 7.62 3.10
CA ALA A 217 20.15 8.83 3.21
C ALA A 217 19.22 10.00 3.56
N PRO A 218 19.55 10.82 4.56
CA PRO A 218 18.84 12.08 4.78
C PRO A 218 19.05 12.99 3.57
N VAL A 219 18.02 13.74 3.21
CA VAL A 219 18.06 14.81 2.18
C VAL A 219 18.18 16.12 2.87
#